data_c61b91880deb8938f3b309f2627a2ada
#
_entry.id   c61b91880deb8938f3b309f2627a2ada
#
_cell.length_a   1.000
_cell.length_b   1.000
_cell.length_c   1.000
_cell.angle_alpha   90.00
_cell.angle_beta   90.00
_cell.angle_gamma   90.00
#
_symmetry.space_group_name_H-M   'P 1'
#
loop_
_entity.id
_entity.type
_entity.pdbx_description
1 polymer ?
#
loop_
_entity_poly.entity_id
_entity_poly.type
_entity_poly.pdbx_seq_one_letter_code
_entity_poly.pdbx_strand_id
1 'polypeptide(L)'
;MLKKLILPFFLIFTTISAQETDISYYVQKATESYQNKDYAESAKNFRRSLELAPQSQAIKYNLACAYSLSGNNNEALKLLNELVDAGGGLDAEQDPDFTSLKDTPGFNSIREKIKKLKAPVVNSTKAFVINEKDLIPEGIAYDTKTGSFFLSSLYKSKILQVSPDGSFKNFTSERQDGLWAVVGMKADPEWGFLYAASSFTNTMKGSDPKDEGRAGVFKFDISSGRLVKKYTTPAEKHFFNDLVYTKQGDIYVTDSQSPAVYFISKDTDSLKLYLDLAGFQYPNGIALSDDGKYLFVAHSAGILKVDLKKKTYTSVIADNNVSLEFCDGLYFYKNSLIGIQNSNFNRIARFYLDNSLSRVTKMEVLEANNPEFIIPTTGTIKGDEFYFIATSQLRAFDSNGKILPEEKLKDVLILKLKL
;
A
#
# COMPACT_ATOMS: atom_id res chain seq x y z
N MET A 1 17.67 27.41 48.47
CA MET A 1 17.22 26.03 48.25
C MET A 1 15.98 26.04 47.38
N LEU A 2 16.12 25.97 46.07
CA LEU A 2 15.00 25.82 45.14
C LEU A 2 15.12 24.44 44.47
N LYS A 3 14.19 23.55 44.79
CA LYS A 3 14.04 22.28 44.11
C LYS A 3 13.45 22.55 42.74
N LYS A 4 14.22 22.29 41.68
CA LYS A 4 13.74 22.24 40.30
C LYS A 4 12.87 21.00 40.12
N LEU A 5 11.59 21.21 39.83
CA LEU A 5 10.68 20.18 39.39
C LEU A 5 11.02 19.89 37.94
N ILE A 6 11.60 18.73 37.68
CA ILE A 6 11.70 18.14 36.32
C ILE A 6 10.42 17.37 36.14
N LEU A 7 9.47 17.88 35.35
CA LEU A 7 8.28 17.15 34.93
C LEU A 7 8.55 16.51 33.56
N PRO A 8 8.01 15.33 33.32
CA PRO A 8 8.58 14.37 32.39
C PRO A 8 8.05 14.53 30.98
N PHE A 9 8.97 14.65 30.05
CA PHE A 9 8.72 14.56 28.62
C PHE A 9 8.55 13.09 28.09
N PHE A 10 8.36 12.13 29.05
CA PHE A 10 8.39 10.70 28.76
C PHE A 10 7.01 10.02 28.60
N LEU A 11 5.91 10.77 28.73
CA LEU A 11 4.57 10.14 28.84
C LEU A 11 3.80 9.97 27.52
N ILE A 12 4.29 10.53 26.41
CA ILE A 12 3.57 10.43 25.13
C ILE A 12 3.99 9.19 24.32
N PHE A 13 5.21 8.71 24.46
CA PHE A 13 5.69 7.51 23.76
C PHE A 13 5.21 6.18 24.35
N THR A 14 4.86 6.15 25.64
CA THR A 14 4.40 4.91 26.30
C THR A 14 2.94 4.57 26.04
N THR A 15 2.11 5.53 25.60
CA THR A 15 0.69 5.29 25.36
C THR A 15 0.41 4.58 24.04
N ILE A 16 1.19 4.84 22.98
CA ILE A 16 0.98 4.21 21.66
C ILE A 16 1.44 2.75 21.71
N SER A 17 2.61 2.45 22.24
CA SER A 17 3.09 1.07 22.37
C SER A 17 2.24 0.23 23.32
N ALA A 18 1.68 0.83 24.39
CA ALA A 18 0.75 0.15 25.29
C ALA A 18 -0.58 -0.18 24.59
N GLN A 19 -1.11 0.72 23.75
CA GLN A 19 -2.36 0.49 23.01
C GLN A 19 -2.22 -0.64 21.98
N GLU A 20 -1.08 -0.74 21.29
CA GLU A 20 -0.80 -1.82 20.35
C GLU A 20 -0.58 -3.16 21.03
N THR A 21 0.12 -3.17 22.14
CA THR A 21 0.28 -4.37 22.96
C THR A 21 -1.09 -4.89 23.40
N ASP A 22 -2.00 -4.01 23.77
CA ASP A 22 -3.36 -4.36 24.13
C ASP A 22 -4.16 -4.94 22.95
N ILE A 23 -4.07 -4.37 21.75
CA ILE A 23 -4.74 -4.91 20.55
C ILE A 23 -4.22 -6.31 20.24
N SER A 24 -2.91 -6.50 20.16
CA SER A 24 -2.27 -7.79 19.89
C SER A 24 -2.62 -8.83 20.93
N TYR A 25 -2.65 -8.45 22.20
CA TYR A 25 -3.06 -9.32 23.30
C TYR A 25 -4.50 -9.81 23.12
N TYR A 26 -5.45 -8.91 22.86
CA TYR A 26 -6.85 -9.29 22.69
C TYR A 26 -7.10 -10.10 21.41
N VAL A 27 -6.40 -9.78 20.31
CA VAL A 27 -6.46 -10.57 19.07
C VAL A 27 -5.93 -11.98 19.31
N GLN A 28 -4.82 -12.13 20.03
CA GLN A 28 -4.28 -13.44 20.36
C GLN A 28 -5.26 -14.24 21.23
N LYS A 29 -5.81 -13.64 22.30
CA LYS A 29 -6.80 -14.28 23.16
C LYS A 29 -8.07 -14.69 22.41
N ALA A 30 -8.56 -13.84 21.52
CA ALA A 30 -9.69 -14.15 20.67
C ALA A 30 -9.41 -15.36 19.77
N THR A 31 -8.21 -15.40 19.16
CA THR A 31 -7.79 -16.50 18.28
C THR A 31 -7.63 -17.81 19.05
N GLU A 32 -7.02 -17.79 20.24
CA GLU A 32 -6.91 -18.96 21.12
C GLU A 32 -8.30 -19.51 21.48
N SER A 33 -9.22 -18.62 21.89
CA SER A 33 -10.60 -19.01 22.22
C SER A 33 -11.34 -19.58 21.01
N TYR A 34 -11.14 -18.98 19.82
CA TYR A 34 -11.73 -19.48 18.59
C TYR A 34 -11.25 -20.90 18.25
N GLN A 35 -9.94 -21.15 18.34
CA GLN A 35 -9.35 -22.48 18.11
C GLN A 35 -9.89 -23.53 19.11
N ASN A 36 -10.17 -23.12 20.34
CA ASN A 36 -10.77 -23.95 21.37
C ASN A 36 -12.29 -24.06 21.24
N LYS A 37 -12.91 -23.47 20.21
CA LYS A 37 -14.36 -23.42 19.96
C LYS A 37 -15.15 -22.68 21.04
N ASP A 38 -14.50 -21.88 21.85
CA ASP A 38 -15.15 -20.95 22.77
C ASP A 38 -15.44 -19.63 22.03
N TYR A 39 -16.45 -19.70 21.16
CA TYR A 39 -16.78 -18.58 20.28
C TYR A 39 -17.36 -17.38 21.04
N ALA A 40 -17.95 -17.59 22.20
CA ALA A 40 -18.46 -16.50 23.03
C ALA A 40 -17.32 -15.68 23.64
N GLU A 41 -16.29 -16.32 24.20
CA GLU A 41 -15.12 -15.64 24.71
C GLU A 41 -14.27 -15.05 23.58
N SER A 42 -14.19 -15.74 22.43
CA SER A 42 -13.57 -15.20 21.21
C SER A 42 -14.22 -13.88 20.76
N ALA A 43 -15.56 -13.85 20.68
CA ALA A 43 -16.31 -12.64 20.32
C ALA A 43 -16.06 -11.49 21.31
N LYS A 44 -16.00 -11.78 22.61
CA LYS A 44 -15.71 -10.79 23.65
C LYS A 44 -14.33 -10.15 23.44
N ASN A 45 -13.31 -10.95 23.16
CA ASN A 45 -11.95 -10.46 22.98
C ASN A 45 -11.79 -9.72 21.63
N PHE A 46 -12.37 -10.21 20.52
CA PHE A 46 -12.39 -9.46 19.26
C PHE A 46 -13.15 -8.14 19.37
N ARG A 47 -14.25 -8.09 20.10
CA ARG A 47 -14.95 -6.83 20.37
C ARG A 47 -14.04 -5.83 21.08
N ARG A 48 -13.30 -6.30 22.12
CA ARG A 48 -12.34 -5.43 22.81
C ARG A 48 -11.23 -4.93 21.88
N SER A 49 -10.72 -5.79 21.00
CA SER A 49 -9.76 -5.39 19.97
C SER A 49 -10.35 -4.35 19.01
N LEU A 50 -11.61 -4.51 18.60
CA LEU A 50 -12.29 -3.59 17.70
C LEU A 50 -12.54 -2.22 18.34
N GLU A 51 -12.79 -2.15 19.65
CA GLU A 51 -12.88 -0.89 20.40
C GLU A 51 -11.56 -0.12 20.34
N LEU A 52 -10.42 -0.80 20.33
CA LEU A 52 -9.08 -0.20 20.23
C LEU A 52 -8.68 0.11 18.79
N ALA A 53 -9.19 -0.65 17.81
CA ALA A 53 -8.93 -0.47 16.39
C ALA A 53 -10.24 -0.47 15.56
N PRO A 54 -11.10 0.56 15.72
CA PRO A 54 -12.48 0.54 15.18
C PRO A 54 -12.56 0.50 13.65
N GLN A 55 -11.49 0.86 12.96
CA GLN A 55 -11.41 0.84 11.50
C GLN A 55 -10.93 -0.52 10.93
N SER A 56 -10.42 -1.44 11.77
CA SER A 56 -9.86 -2.71 11.29
C SER A 56 -10.94 -3.64 10.74
N GLN A 57 -10.92 -3.82 9.42
CA GLN A 57 -11.83 -4.73 8.71
C GLN A 57 -11.56 -6.19 9.10
N ALA A 58 -10.30 -6.54 9.31
CA ALA A 58 -9.92 -7.91 9.69
C ALA A 58 -10.48 -8.30 11.08
N ILE A 59 -10.34 -7.40 12.07
CA ILE A 59 -10.91 -7.63 13.40
C ILE A 59 -12.45 -7.69 13.34
N LYS A 60 -13.06 -6.80 12.55
CA LYS A 60 -14.51 -6.76 12.34
C LYS A 60 -15.02 -8.07 11.71
N TYR A 61 -14.31 -8.60 10.72
CA TYR A 61 -14.65 -9.86 10.08
C TYR A 61 -14.56 -11.04 11.04
N ASN A 62 -13.44 -11.16 11.77
CA ASN A 62 -13.25 -12.21 12.75
C ASN A 62 -14.29 -12.16 13.90
N LEU A 63 -14.68 -10.94 14.30
CA LEU A 63 -15.77 -10.77 15.26
C LEU A 63 -17.12 -11.24 14.69
N ALA A 64 -17.40 -10.97 13.42
CA ALA A 64 -18.60 -11.46 12.75
C ALA A 64 -18.62 -12.99 12.68
N CYS A 65 -17.48 -13.66 12.39
CA CYS A 65 -17.33 -15.12 12.44
C CYS A 65 -17.65 -15.65 13.85
N ALA A 66 -17.03 -15.09 14.88
CA ALA A 66 -17.24 -15.50 16.26
C ALA A 66 -18.70 -15.30 16.71
N TYR A 67 -19.35 -14.21 16.30
CA TYR A 67 -20.78 -14.00 16.57
C TYR A 67 -21.67 -15.02 15.86
N SER A 68 -21.40 -15.33 14.59
CA SER A 68 -22.16 -16.35 13.84
C SER A 68 -22.06 -17.71 14.52
N LEU A 69 -20.83 -18.15 14.88
CA LEU A 69 -20.58 -19.44 15.50
C LEU A 69 -21.11 -19.53 16.95
N SER A 70 -21.23 -18.42 17.66
CA SER A 70 -21.83 -18.35 19.00
C SER A 70 -23.35 -18.15 18.99
N GLY A 71 -23.99 -18.13 17.80
CA GLY A 71 -25.43 -17.95 17.65
C GLY A 71 -25.93 -16.50 17.75
N ASN A 72 -25.03 -15.52 17.84
CA ASN A 72 -25.36 -14.08 17.83
C ASN A 72 -25.58 -13.56 16.41
N ASN A 73 -26.51 -14.19 15.68
CA ASN A 73 -26.72 -14.02 14.25
C ASN A 73 -26.99 -12.55 13.84
N ASN A 74 -27.72 -11.81 14.62
CA ASN A 74 -28.05 -10.41 14.31
C ASN A 74 -26.79 -9.51 14.33
N GLU A 75 -25.92 -9.69 15.31
CA GLU A 75 -24.67 -8.93 15.41
C GLU A 75 -23.69 -9.34 14.29
N ALA A 76 -23.63 -10.63 13.95
CA ALA A 76 -22.84 -11.11 12.82
C ALA A 76 -23.29 -10.47 11.50
N LEU A 77 -24.60 -10.49 11.21
CA LEU A 77 -25.18 -9.87 10.01
C LEU A 77 -24.95 -8.36 9.97
N LYS A 78 -25.05 -7.67 11.12
CA LYS A 78 -24.77 -6.24 11.21
C LYS A 78 -23.31 -5.93 10.82
N LEU A 79 -22.35 -6.64 11.41
CA LEU A 79 -20.92 -6.44 11.09
C LEU A 79 -20.59 -6.81 9.65
N LEU A 80 -21.14 -7.90 9.13
CA LEU A 80 -20.96 -8.27 7.73
C LEU A 80 -21.52 -7.20 6.78
N ASN A 81 -22.66 -6.62 7.11
CA ASN A 81 -23.26 -5.56 6.32
C ASN A 81 -22.36 -4.30 6.32
N GLU A 82 -21.84 -3.89 7.48
CA GLU A 82 -20.87 -2.79 7.58
C GLU A 82 -19.59 -3.07 6.77
N LEU A 83 -19.06 -4.29 6.85
CA LEU A 83 -17.89 -4.72 6.08
C LEU A 83 -18.13 -4.61 4.59
N VAL A 84 -19.27 -5.11 4.12
CA VAL A 84 -19.60 -5.08 2.69
C VAL A 84 -19.86 -3.65 2.21
N ASP A 85 -20.50 -2.80 3.02
CA ASP A 85 -20.68 -1.39 2.70
C ASP A 85 -19.33 -0.64 2.58
N ALA A 86 -18.31 -1.05 3.35
CA ALA A 86 -16.94 -0.56 3.20
C ALA A 86 -16.17 -1.22 2.05
N GLY A 87 -16.79 -2.20 1.40
CA GLY A 87 -16.20 -2.97 0.31
C GLY A 87 -15.37 -4.19 0.76
N GLY A 88 -15.50 -4.67 1.99
CA GLY A 88 -14.86 -5.88 2.53
C GLY A 88 -15.79 -7.08 2.56
N GLY A 89 -15.37 -8.17 3.23
CA GLY A 89 -16.21 -9.33 3.49
C GLY A 89 -16.63 -10.13 2.25
N LEU A 90 -15.91 -10.03 1.14
CA LEU A 90 -16.31 -10.59 -0.16
C LEU A 90 -16.35 -12.13 -0.19
N ASP A 91 -15.66 -12.78 0.73
CA ASP A 91 -15.59 -14.24 0.84
C ASP A 91 -16.59 -14.83 1.84
N ALA A 92 -17.43 -14.00 2.47
CA ALA A 92 -18.40 -14.45 3.49
C ALA A 92 -19.35 -15.54 2.96
N GLU A 93 -19.65 -15.56 1.66
CA GLU A 93 -20.50 -16.60 1.06
C GLU A 93 -19.85 -17.99 1.07
N GLN A 94 -18.51 -18.06 0.90
CA GLN A 94 -17.74 -19.30 0.91
C GLN A 94 -17.31 -19.70 2.33
N ASP A 95 -17.32 -18.76 3.25
CA ASP A 95 -16.84 -18.99 4.61
C ASP A 95 -17.79 -19.91 5.39
N PRO A 96 -17.29 -21.05 5.93
CA PRO A 96 -18.10 -22.00 6.69
C PRO A 96 -18.64 -21.42 8.00
N ASP A 97 -18.01 -20.39 8.55
CA ASP A 97 -18.44 -19.78 9.82
C ASP A 97 -19.81 -19.12 9.72
N PHE A 98 -20.24 -18.75 8.52
CA PHE A 98 -21.55 -18.15 8.26
C PHE A 98 -22.60 -19.14 7.77
N THR A 99 -22.34 -20.46 7.85
CA THR A 99 -23.27 -21.50 7.35
C THR A 99 -24.66 -21.35 7.95
N SER A 100 -24.78 -21.02 9.23
CA SER A 100 -26.08 -20.81 9.91
C SER A 100 -26.85 -19.59 9.40
N LEU A 101 -26.19 -18.67 8.70
CA LEU A 101 -26.78 -17.41 8.23
C LEU A 101 -27.18 -17.46 6.75
N LYS A 102 -26.61 -18.40 5.97
CA LYS A 102 -26.69 -18.39 4.48
C LYS A 102 -28.10 -18.38 3.90
N ASP A 103 -29.07 -18.96 4.61
CA ASP A 103 -30.47 -19.03 4.18
C ASP A 103 -31.35 -17.92 4.77
N THR A 104 -30.76 -17.00 5.54
CA THR A 104 -31.52 -15.90 6.14
C THR A 104 -31.72 -14.74 5.16
N PRO A 105 -32.84 -13.97 5.27
CA PRO A 105 -33.06 -12.79 4.46
C PRO A 105 -31.95 -11.75 4.61
N GLY A 106 -31.38 -11.59 5.81
CA GLY A 106 -30.26 -10.68 6.07
C GLY A 106 -29.01 -11.03 5.27
N PHE A 107 -28.64 -12.31 5.23
CA PHE A 107 -27.49 -12.77 4.46
C PHE A 107 -27.72 -12.70 2.95
N ASN A 108 -28.95 -12.93 2.49
CA ASN A 108 -29.32 -12.75 1.09
C ASN A 108 -29.11 -11.29 0.63
N SER A 109 -29.45 -10.31 1.49
CA SER A 109 -29.16 -8.89 1.21
C SER A 109 -27.66 -8.61 1.10
N ILE A 110 -26.86 -9.21 1.99
CA ILE A 110 -25.38 -9.12 1.96
C ILE A 110 -24.84 -9.74 0.66
N ARG A 111 -25.33 -10.89 0.25
CA ARG A 111 -24.97 -11.57 -1.01
C ARG A 111 -25.20 -10.67 -2.23
N GLU A 112 -26.34 -10.00 -2.30
CA GLU A 112 -26.64 -9.08 -3.40
C GLU A 112 -25.70 -7.85 -3.38
N LYS A 113 -25.32 -7.33 -2.23
CA LYS A 113 -24.30 -6.29 -2.12
C LYS A 113 -22.93 -6.77 -2.59
N ILE A 114 -22.48 -7.95 -2.16
CA ILE A 114 -21.22 -8.57 -2.60
C ILE A 114 -21.20 -8.72 -4.13
N LYS A 115 -22.30 -9.21 -4.72
CA LYS A 115 -22.43 -9.33 -6.18
C LYS A 115 -22.25 -7.98 -6.88
N LYS A 116 -22.84 -6.91 -6.35
CA LYS A 116 -22.65 -5.55 -6.89
C LYS A 116 -21.20 -5.07 -6.75
N LEU A 117 -20.55 -5.34 -5.62
CA LEU A 117 -19.15 -4.96 -5.40
C LEU A 117 -18.17 -5.73 -6.33
N LYS A 118 -18.51 -6.97 -6.69
CA LYS A 118 -17.74 -7.77 -7.63
C LYS A 118 -17.99 -7.38 -9.11
N ALA A 119 -19.00 -6.57 -9.39
CA ALA A 119 -19.25 -6.09 -10.73
C ALA A 119 -18.12 -5.16 -11.22
N PRO A 120 -17.68 -5.29 -12.47
CA PRO A 120 -16.67 -4.39 -13.03
C PRO A 120 -17.14 -2.94 -13.10
N VAL A 121 -16.25 -2.01 -12.73
CA VAL A 121 -16.33 -0.59 -13.04
C VAL A 121 -15.15 -0.27 -13.94
N VAL A 122 -15.40 -0.02 -15.23
CA VAL A 122 -14.36 0.15 -16.24
C VAL A 122 -14.48 1.54 -16.85
N ASN A 123 -13.64 2.46 -16.40
CA ASN A 123 -13.56 3.84 -16.87
C ASN A 123 -12.22 4.13 -17.54
N SER A 124 -11.27 3.21 -17.39
CA SER A 124 -9.93 3.35 -17.98
C SER A 124 -9.90 2.97 -19.45
N THR A 125 -8.89 3.46 -20.13
CA THR A 125 -8.54 3.09 -21.50
C THR A 125 -7.09 2.64 -21.55
N LYS A 126 -6.74 1.83 -22.56
CA LYS A 126 -5.36 1.41 -22.79
C LYS A 126 -4.49 2.62 -23.09
N ALA A 127 -3.40 2.77 -22.33
CA ALA A 127 -2.37 3.75 -22.62
C ALA A 127 -1.31 3.14 -23.54
N PHE A 128 -0.66 2.06 -23.11
CA PHE A 128 0.32 1.31 -23.91
C PHE A 128 0.54 -0.10 -23.34
N VAL A 129 1.24 -0.93 -24.11
CA VAL A 129 1.60 -2.32 -23.75
C VAL A 129 3.10 -2.49 -23.90
N ILE A 130 3.71 -3.18 -22.94
CA ILE A 130 5.12 -3.59 -23.00
C ILE A 130 5.16 -5.11 -23.18
N ASN A 131 5.74 -5.57 -24.26
CA ASN A 131 5.79 -6.98 -24.61
C ASN A 131 6.92 -7.77 -23.93
N GLU A 132 7.53 -7.20 -22.89
CA GLU A 132 8.49 -7.87 -22.01
C GLU A 132 7.72 -8.50 -20.83
N LYS A 133 7.19 -9.71 -21.04
CA LYS A 133 6.24 -10.37 -20.13
C LYS A 133 6.81 -10.68 -18.76
N ASP A 134 8.09 -10.98 -18.67
CA ASP A 134 8.81 -11.28 -17.43
C ASP A 134 9.41 -10.03 -16.75
N LEU A 135 8.89 -8.85 -17.10
CA LEU A 135 9.29 -7.60 -16.44
C LEU A 135 8.88 -7.59 -14.96
N ILE A 136 7.68 -8.10 -14.66
CA ILE A 136 7.04 -8.06 -13.34
C ILE A 136 7.16 -6.65 -12.74
N PRO A 137 6.47 -5.65 -13.32
CA PRO A 137 6.60 -4.27 -12.90
C PRO A 137 5.83 -4.03 -11.61
N GLU A 138 6.34 -3.11 -10.79
CA GLU A 138 5.68 -2.68 -9.58
C GLU A 138 5.57 -1.15 -9.51
N GLY A 139 6.55 -0.43 -10.04
CA GLY A 139 6.63 1.03 -10.07
C GLY A 139 6.51 1.62 -11.47
N ILE A 140 5.78 2.75 -11.56
CA ILE A 140 5.74 3.60 -12.76
C ILE A 140 5.95 5.05 -12.35
N ALA A 141 6.81 5.76 -13.09
CA ALA A 141 7.04 7.19 -12.94
C ALA A 141 6.88 7.91 -14.28
N TYR A 142 6.53 9.19 -14.26
CA TYR A 142 6.42 10.04 -15.45
C TYR A 142 7.28 11.27 -15.30
N ASP A 143 8.13 11.52 -16.29
CA ASP A 143 8.92 12.75 -16.39
C ASP A 143 8.25 13.75 -17.33
N THR A 144 7.82 14.88 -16.79
CA THR A 144 7.13 15.93 -17.54
C THR A 144 8.03 16.66 -18.53
N LYS A 145 9.36 16.65 -18.34
CA LYS A 145 10.33 17.30 -19.22
C LYS A 145 10.54 16.52 -20.52
N THR A 146 10.76 15.21 -20.39
CA THR A 146 11.03 14.35 -21.57
C THR A 146 9.75 13.75 -22.14
N GLY A 147 8.64 13.76 -21.38
CA GLY A 147 7.40 13.08 -21.74
C GLY A 147 7.48 11.56 -21.60
N SER A 148 8.57 11.04 -21.02
CA SER A 148 8.82 9.61 -20.89
C SER A 148 8.19 9.05 -19.62
N PHE A 149 7.77 7.78 -19.70
CA PHE A 149 7.48 6.97 -18.53
C PHE A 149 8.67 6.09 -18.18
N PHE A 150 8.78 5.72 -16.92
CA PHE A 150 9.74 4.74 -16.42
C PHE A 150 8.99 3.61 -15.75
N LEU A 151 9.32 2.35 -16.08
CA LEU A 151 8.74 1.15 -15.49
C LEU A 151 9.82 0.36 -14.77
N SER A 152 9.54 -0.02 -13.54
CA SER A 152 10.43 -0.86 -12.75
C SER A 152 10.31 -2.34 -13.12
N SER A 153 11.29 -3.12 -12.73
CA SER A 153 11.22 -4.58 -12.74
C SER A 153 11.65 -5.16 -11.41
N LEU A 154 10.73 -5.88 -10.77
CA LEU A 154 11.08 -6.68 -9.59
C LEU A 154 11.95 -7.87 -9.97
N TYR A 155 11.57 -8.59 -11.03
CA TYR A 155 12.26 -9.81 -11.41
C TYR A 155 13.64 -9.52 -12.03
N LYS A 156 13.72 -8.64 -13.02
CA LYS A 156 14.97 -8.35 -13.74
C LYS A 156 15.85 -7.30 -13.09
N SER A 157 15.42 -6.67 -12.00
CA SER A 157 16.19 -5.64 -11.29
C SER A 157 16.72 -4.56 -12.23
N LYS A 158 15.83 -4.00 -13.06
CA LYS A 158 16.14 -2.97 -14.05
C LYS A 158 15.01 -1.94 -14.18
N ILE A 159 15.25 -0.91 -14.96
CA ILE A 159 14.27 0.14 -15.29
C ILE A 159 14.17 0.26 -16.80
N LEU A 160 12.94 0.32 -17.32
CA LEU A 160 12.66 0.68 -18.70
C LEU A 160 12.33 2.17 -18.81
N GLN A 161 12.77 2.82 -19.87
CA GLN A 161 12.25 4.10 -20.34
C GLN A 161 11.28 3.85 -21.48
N VAL A 162 10.07 4.39 -21.37
CA VAL A 162 8.95 4.14 -22.28
C VAL A 162 8.47 5.46 -22.86
N SER A 163 8.36 5.55 -24.17
CA SER A 163 7.78 6.68 -24.88
C SER A 163 6.24 6.65 -24.80
N PRO A 164 5.55 7.78 -25.03
CA PRO A 164 4.08 7.84 -24.99
C PRO A 164 3.37 6.89 -25.96
N ASP A 165 4.03 6.48 -27.04
CA ASP A 165 3.51 5.50 -28.02
C ASP A 165 3.71 4.03 -27.58
N GLY A 166 4.34 3.80 -26.42
CA GLY A 166 4.62 2.47 -25.89
C GLY A 166 5.95 1.86 -26.36
N SER A 167 6.70 2.53 -27.25
CA SER A 167 8.05 2.09 -27.56
C SER A 167 8.95 2.24 -26.34
N PHE A 168 9.85 1.29 -26.13
CA PHE A 168 10.67 1.28 -24.92
C PHE A 168 12.11 0.85 -25.17
N LYS A 169 12.97 1.24 -24.25
CA LYS A 169 14.36 0.79 -24.17
C LYS A 169 14.76 0.58 -22.72
N ASN A 170 15.84 -0.13 -22.50
CA ASN A 170 16.44 -0.21 -21.17
C ASN A 170 16.97 1.18 -20.77
N PHE A 171 16.48 1.73 -19.66
CA PHE A 171 17.06 2.88 -18.99
C PHE A 171 18.28 2.44 -18.16
N THR A 172 18.15 1.32 -17.45
CA THR A 172 19.27 0.60 -16.84
C THR A 172 19.32 -0.83 -17.39
N SER A 173 20.50 -1.44 -17.41
CA SER A 173 20.63 -2.89 -17.62
C SER A 173 20.23 -3.66 -16.36
N GLU A 174 20.07 -4.99 -16.50
CA GLU A 174 19.76 -5.86 -15.36
C GLU A 174 20.83 -5.74 -14.28
N ARG A 175 20.42 -5.48 -13.03
CA ARG A 175 21.30 -5.34 -11.86
C ARG A 175 22.38 -4.26 -11.98
N GLN A 176 22.23 -3.33 -12.90
CA GLN A 176 23.17 -2.22 -13.08
C GLN A 176 23.41 -1.50 -11.74
N ASP A 177 24.66 -1.15 -11.47
CA ASP A 177 25.09 -0.45 -10.24
C ASP A 177 24.72 -1.15 -8.92
N GLY A 178 24.38 -2.45 -9.01
CA GLY A 178 23.96 -3.27 -7.88
C GLY A 178 22.49 -3.07 -7.50
N LEU A 179 21.63 -2.73 -8.45
CA LEU A 179 20.19 -2.74 -8.26
C LEU A 179 19.72 -4.11 -7.81
N TRP A 180 18.89 -4.13 -6.79
CA TRP A 180 18.01 -5.24 -6.43
C TRP A 180 16.67 -5.09 -7.17
N ALA A 181 15.65 -5.82 -6.77
CA ALA A 181 14.30 -5.64 -7.30
C ALA A 181 13.91 -4.16 -7.21
N VAL A 182 13.55 -3.54 -8.34
CA VAL A 182 13.13 -2.13 -8.36
C VAL A 182 11.63 -2.06 -8.11
N VAL A 183 11.25 -1.36 -7.04
CA VAL A 183 9.89 -1.25 -6.53
C VAL A 183 9.29 0.09 -6.96
N GLY A 184 9.07 1.02 -6.04
CA GLY A 184 8.54 2.35 -6.32
C GLY A 184 9.55 3.27 -6.98
N MET A 185 9.07 4.21 -7.80
CA MET A 185 9.90 5.19 -8.47
C MET A 185 9.20 6.55 -8.57
N LYS A 186 9.99 7.62 -8.57
CA LYS A 186 9.52 8.98 -8.91
C LYS A 186 10.54 9.69 -9.78
N ALA A 187 10.06 10.31 -10.84
CA ALA A 187 10.85 11.23 -11.68
C ALA A 187 10.68 12.67 -11.15
N ASP A 188 11.80 13.33 -10.94
CA ASP A 188 11.85 14.74 -10.54
C ASP A 188 12.27 15.58 -11.76
N PRO A 189 11.33 16.19 -12.46
CA PRO A 189 11.63 16.94 -13.67
C PRO A 189 12.38 18.24 -13.39
N GLU A 190 12.27 18.81 -12.19
CA GLU A 190 12.95 20.05 -11.86
C GLU A 190 14.47 19.83 -11.76
N TRP A 191 14.86 18.77 -11.07
CA TRP A 191 16.27 18.43 -10.88
C TRP A 191 16.82 17.43 -11.91
N GLY A 192 15.95 16.84 -12.75
CA GLY A 192 16.33 15.88 -13.79
C GLY A 192 16.78 14.52 -13.26
N PHE A 193 16.23 14.09 -12.13
CA PHE A 193 16.59 12.83 -11.51
C PHE A 193 15.43 11.84 -11.48
N LEU A 194 15.76 10.57 -11.64
CA LEU A 194 14.89 9.45 -11.33
C LEU A 194 15.35 8.82 -10.01
N TYR A 195 14.45 8.76 -9.05
CA TYR A 195 14.65 8.06 -7.78
C TYR A 195 13.93 6.71 -7.82
N ALA A 196 14.64 5.64 -7.44
CA ALA A 196 14.14 4.29 -7.43
C ALA A 196 14.37 3.64 -6.07
N ALA A 197 13.30 3.22 -5.40
CA ALA A 197 13.37 2.31 -4.27
C ALA A 197 13.74 0.92 -4.80
N SER A 198 14.74 0.30 -4.21
CA SER A 198 15.25 -1.01 -4.65
C SER A 198 15.50 -1.86 -3.42
N SER A 199 14.92 -3.07 -3.41
CA SER A 199 14.93 -3.95 -2.26
C SER A 199 15.17 -5.40 -2.68
N PHE A 200 15.88 -6.14 -1.84
CA PHE A 200 16.10 -7.56 -2.09
C PHE A 200 14.77 -8.32 -2.04
N THR A 201 14.59 -9.22 -2.99
CA THR A 201 13.60 -10.29 -2.93
C THR A 201 14.23 -11.61 -3.40
N ASN A 202 13.80 -12.71 -2.83
CA ASN A 202 14.27 -14.04 -3.23
C ASN A 202 13.76 -14.45 -4.63
N THR A 203 12.74 -13.77 -5.15
CA THR A 203 12.18 -14.01 -6.48
C THR A 203 12.85 -13.22 -7.59
N MET A 204 13.74 -12.27 -7.27
CA MET A 204 14.48 -11.55 -8.30
C MET A 204 15.48 -12.47 -9.03
N LYS A 205 15.67 -12.26 -10.32
CA LYS A 205 16.62 -13.01 -11.15
C LYS A 205 18.05 -12.90 -10.61
N GLY A 206 18.66 -14.04 -10.30
CA GLY A 206 20.01 -14.07 -9.75
C GLY A 206 20.10 -13.49 -8.33
N SER A 207 19.07 -13.68 -7.51
CA SER A 207 19.12 -13.36 -6.08
C SER A 207 20.30 -14.05 -5.39
N ASP A 208 20.96 -13.33 -4.49
CA ASP A 208 22.06 -13.87 -3.67
C ASP A 208 21.65 -13.72 -2.19
N PRO A 209 21.56 -14.81 -1.41
CA PRO A 209 21.15 -14.75 0.00
C PRO A 209 21.94 -13.76 0.87
N LYS A 210 23.18 -13.44 0.48
CA LYS A 210 23.97 -12.40 1.20
C LYS A 210 23.37 -11.00 1.12
N ASP A 211 22.48 -10.75 0.17
CA ASP A 211 21.78 -9.48 0.00
C ASP A 211 20.43 -9.46 0.72
N GLU A 212 20.05 -10.53 1.43
CA GLU A 212 18.79 -10.61 2.16
C GLU A 212 18.63 -9.43 3.13
N GLY A 213 17.44 -8.81 3.10
CA GLY A 213 17.10 -7.67 3.94
C GLY A 213 17.75 -6.34 3.54
N ARG A 214 18.49 -6.28 2.44
CA ARG A 214 19.04 -5.03 1.92
C ARG A 214 18.03 -4.22 1.15
N ALA A 215 18.04 -2.93 1.36
CA ALA A 215 17.25 -1.96 0.61
C ALA A 215 18.04 -0.66 0.37
N GLY A 216 17.60 0.12 -0.60
CA GLY A 216 18.22 1.40 -0.88
C GLY A 216 17.38 2.26 -1.83
N VAL A 217 17.74 3.54 -1.91
CA VAL A 217 17.27 4.48 -2.92
C VAL A 217 18.41 4.74 -3.89
N PHE A 218 18.14 4.56 -5.17
CA PHE A 218 19.08 4.83 -6.25
C PHE A 218 18.64 6.09 -6.98
N LYS A 219 19.56 7.04 -7.12
CA LYS A 219 19.38 8.32 -7.80
C LYS A 219 20.08 8.26 -9.14
N PHE A 220 19.33 8.34 -10.23
CA PHE A 220 19.85 8.35 -11.60
C PHE A 220 19.64 9.72 -12.26
N ASP A 221 20.57 10.15 -13.08
CA ASP A 221 20.39 11.26 -14.01
C ASP A 221 19.52 10.78 -15.20
N ILE A 222 18.38 11.42 -15.41
CA ILE A 222 17.40 11.01 -16.44
C ILE A 222 17.99 11.12 -17.85
N SER A 223 18.82 12.12 -18.11
CA SER A 223 19.35 12.39 -19.44
C SER A 223 20.38 11.37 -19.91
N SER A 224 21.21 10.91 -18.99
CA SER A 224 22.32 9.99 -19.29
C SER A 224 22.08 8.53 -18.84
N GLY A 225 21.10 8.27 -17.99
CA GLY A 225 20.87 6.96 -17.36
C GLY A 225 21.94 6.56 -16.34
N ARG A 226 22.85 7.47 -15.99
CA ARG A 226 23.95 7.16 -15.06
C ARG A 226 23.50 7.26 -13.61
N LEU A 227 23.99 6.33 -12.79
CA LEU A 227 23.85 6.42 -11.34
C LEU A 227 24.60 7.66 -10.83
N VAL A 228 23.88 8.52 -10.12
CA VAL A 228 24.46 9.69 -9.43
C VAL A 228 24.86 9.30 -8.02
N LYS A 229 23.96 8.60 -7.30
CA LYS A 229 24.21 8.16 -5.93
C LYS A 229 23.31 7.01 -5.54
N LYS A 230 23.80 6.23 -4.59
CA LYS A 230 23.10 5.11 -3.97
C LYS A 230 23.11 5.32 -2.46
N TYR A 231 21.92 5.21 -1.86
CA TYR A 231 21.69 5.33 -0.42
C TYR A 231 21.16 3.98 0.07
N THR A 232 21.94 3.26 0.88
CA THR A 232 21.59 1.92 1.32
C THR A 232 21.52 1.82 2.83
N THR A 233 20.64 0.96 3.32
CA THR A 233 20.63 0.54 4.71
C THR A 233 21.75 -0.46 5.00
N PRO A 234 22.18 -0.62 6.26
CA PRO A 234 22.92 -1.80 6.69
C PRO A 234 22.17 -3.10 6.31
N ALA A 235 22.86 -4.26 6.37
CA ALA A 235 22.23 -5.55 6.11
C ALA A 235 21.34 -5.97 7.30
N GLU A 236 20.17 -5.37 7.37
CA GLU A 236 19.10 -5.67 8.32
C GLU A 236 17.82 -5.97 7.53
N LYS A 237 16.71 -6.21 8.22
CA LYS A 237 15.45 -6.58 7.54
C LYS A 237 14.72 -5.32 7.01
N HIS A 238 15.12 -4.83 5.85
CA HIS A 238 14.49 -3.68 5.19
C HIS A 238 13.83 -4.07 3.86
N PHE A 239 12.74 -3.39 3.55
CA PHE A 239 12.09 -3.42 2.23
C PHE A 239 11.55 -2.03 1.90
N PHE A 240 12.34 -1.24 1.18
CA PHE A 240 11.90 0.06 0.67
C PHE A 240 10.88 -0.14 -0.44
N ASN A 241 9.69 0.44 -0.25
CA ASN A 241 8.55 0.19 -1.11
C ASN A 241 8.28 1.37 -2.07
N ASP A 242 7.72 2.46 -1.59
CA ASP A 242 7.44 3.64 -2.41
C ASP A 242 8.11 4.89 -1.82
N LEU A 243 8.23 5.92 -2.64
CA LEU A 243 8.91 7.15 -2.25
C LEU A 243 8.22 8.39 -2.83
N VAL A 244 8.46 9.54 -2.20
CA VAL A 244 8.10 10.85 -2.73
C VAL A 244 9.28 11.80 -2.59
N TYR A 245 9.30 12.84 -3.40
CA TYR A 245 10.25 13.94 -3.28
C TYR A 245 9.53 15.27 -3.03
N THR A 246 10.20 16.19 -2.34
CA THR A 246 9.73 17.56 -2.14
C THR A 246 10.29 18.49 -3.22
N LYS A 247 9.65 19.64 -3.41
CA LYS A 247 10.16 20.70 -4.32
C LYS A 247 11.57 21.17 -3.93
N GLN A 248 11.97 20.99 -2.67
CA GLN A 248 13.30 21.32 -2.17
C GLN A 248 14.34 20.25 -2.52
N GLY A 249 13.91 19.06 -2.98
CA GLY A 249 14.78 17.94 -3.35
C GLY A 249 15.03 16.94 -2.22
N ASP A 250 14.29 17.03 -1.14
CA ASP A 250 14.28 16.02 -0.09
C ASP A 250 13.44 14.81 -0.53
N ILE A 251 13.78 13.60 -0.06
CA ILE A 251 13.12 12.36 -0.42
C ILE A 251 12.65 11.67 0.84
N TYR A 252 11.42 11.15 0.82
CA TYR A 252 10.86 10.27 1.83
C TYR A 252 10.55 8.92 1.21
N VAL A 253 10.90 7.83 1.90
CA VAL A 253 10.71 6.46 1.44
C VAL A 253 10.12 5.61 2.56
N THR A 254 9.14 4.78 2.24
CA THR A 254 8.53 3.82 3.18
C THR A 254 9.33 2.54 3.25
N ASP A 255 9.44 1.99 4.46
CA ASP A 255 9.98 0.66 4.72
C ASP A 255 8.85 -0.26 5.21
N SER A 256 8.53 -1.28 4.42
CA SER A 256 7.42 -2.20 4.71
C SER A 256 7.83 -3.31 5.68
N GLN A 257 9.11 -3.67 5.76
CA GLN A 257 9.59 -4.79 6.56
C GLN A 257 10.02 -4.36 7.96
N SER A 258 10.71 -3.21 8.08
CA SER A 258 10.97 -2.52 9.35
C SER A 258 10.13 -1.23 9.35
N PRO A 259 8.86 -1.29 9.83
CA PRO A 259 7.89 -0.24 9.59
C PRO A 259 8.39 1.15 9.95
N ALA A 260 8.68 1.97 8.93
CA ALA A 260 9.28 3.28 9.10
C ALA A 260 9.08 4.17 7.85
N VAL A 261 9.33 5.46 8.02
CA VAL A 261 9.66 6.38 6.93
C VAL A 261 11.12 6.77 7.07
N TYR A 262 11.89 6.59 6.02
CA TYR A 262 13.25 7.09 5.91
C TYR A 262 13.28 8.40 5.12
N PHE A 263 14.35 9.15 5.29
CA PHE A 263 14.53 10.48 4.74
C PHE A 263 15.93 10.64 4.15
N ILE A 264 16.01 11.21 2.96
CA ILE A 264 17.25 11.67 2.36
C ILE A 264 17.15 13.18 2.23
N SER A 265 17.89 13.91 3.04
CA SER A 265 17.97 15.37 2.95
C SER A 265 18.84 15.78 1.79
N LYS A 266 18.39 16.74 1.01
CA LYS A 266 19.19 17.37 -0.03
C LYS A 266 20.49 17.99 0.54
N ASP A 267 20.42 18.59 1.72
CA ASP A 267 21.54 19.32 2.31
C ASP A 267 22.63 18.38 2.86
N THR A 268 22.23 17.31 3.55
CA THR A 268 23.19 16.35 4.13
C THR A 268 23.48 15.17 3.22
N ASP A 269 22.68 15.01 2.16
CA ASP A 269 22.82 13.98 1.14
C ASP A 269 23.06 12.58 1.73
N SER A 270 22.28 12.25 2.76
CA SER A 270 22.39 11.01 3.55
C SER A 270 21.03 10.46 3.94
N LEU A 271 20.91 9.11 3.90
CA LEU A 271 19.72 8.37 4.33
C LEU A 271 19.69 8.29 5.86
N LYS A 272 18.56 8.64 6.46
CA LYS A 272 18.32 8.58 7.90
C LYS A 272 16.90 8.13 8.19
N LEU A 273 16.70 7.48 9.34
CA LEU A 273 15.36 7.26 9.88
C LEU A 273 14.70 8.61 10.13
N TYR A 274 13.51 8.81 9.57
CA TYR A 274 12.71 10.01 9.77
C TYR A 274 11.64 9.81 10.84
N LEU A 275 10.89 8.71 10.73
CA LEU A 275 9.78 8.38 11.61
C LEU A 275 9.69 6.87 11.79
N ASP A 276 9.75 6.43 13.04
CA ASP A 276 9.44 5.05 13.42
C ASP A 276 7.92 4.85 13.38
N LEU A 277 7.49 3.82 12.67
CA LEU A 277 6.12 3.40 12.52
C LEU A 277 5.88 2.02 13.14
N ALA A 278 6.69 1.65 14.14
CA ALA A 278 6.46 0.40 14.90
C ALA A 278 4.99 0.33 15.33
N GLY A 279 4.33 -0.78 14.98
CA GLY A 279 2.90 -0.97 15.21
C GLY A 279 2.00 -0.79 14.00
N PHE A 280 2.49 -0.17 12.93
CA PHE A 280 1.77 -0.10 11.65
C PHE A 280 2.40 -1.07 10.67
N GLN A 281 1.68 -2.13 10.36
CA GLN A 281 2.19 -3.18 9.48
C GLN A 281 2.21 -2.73 8.02
N TYR A 282 3.30 -3.04 7.32
CA TYR A 282 3.46 -2.85 5.88
C TYR A 282 3.21 -1.41 5.39
N PRO A 283 3.95 -0.38 5.89
CA PRO A 283 3.96 0.92 5.23
C PRO A 283 4.29 0.74 3.74
N ASN A 284 3.43 1.30 2.86
CA ASN A 284 3.50 1.09 1.42
C ASN A 284 3.39 2.43 0.67
N GLY A 285 2.32 2.67 -0.07
CA GLY A 285 2.16 3.90 -0.84
C GLY A 285 2.34 5.16 0.01
N ILE A 286 3.04 6.14 -0.53
CA ILE A 286 3.33 7.41 0.14
C ILE A 286 3.02 8.58 -0.78
N ALA A 287 2.33 9.60 -0.24
CA ALA A 287 1.96 10.80 -0.98
C ALA A 287 2.32 12.06 -0.18
N LEU A 288 2.65 13.13 -0.89
CA LEU A 288 2.92 14.45 -0.32
C LEU A 288 1.78 15.40 -0.65
N SER A 289 1.29 16.19 0.32
CA SER A 289 0.32 17.25 0.06
C SER A 289 0.88 18.33 -0.87
N ASP A 290 0.01 19.01 -1.64
CA ASP A 290 0.43 20.03 -2.62
C ASP A 290 1.25 21.18 -1.99
N ASP A 291 0.97 21.50 -0.71
CA ASP A 291 1.68 22.52 0.04
C ASP A 291 3.00 22.01 0.70
N GLY A 292 3.29 20.72 0.54
CA GLY A 292 4.50 20.08 1.05
C GLY A 292 4.59 19.97 2.57
N LYS A 293 3.47 20.11 3.31
CA LYS A 293 3.48 20.07 4.77
C LYS A 293 3.18 18.70 5.37
N TYR A 294 2.46 17.87 4.62
CA TYR A 294 1.98 16.59 5.12
C TYR A 294 2.37 15.45 4.20
N LEU A 295 2.86 14.34 4.79
CA LEU A 295 2.91 13.05 4.12
C LEU A 295 1.66 12.24 4.47
N PHE A 296 1.19 11.47 3.50
CA PHE A 296 0.22 10.41 3.72
C PHE A 296 0.93 9.08 3.48
N VAL A 297 0.83 8.19 4.46
CA VAL A 297 1.49 6.87 4.40
C VAL A 297 0.42 5.80 4.54
N ALA A 298 0.24 5.00 3.50
CA ALA A 298 -0.64 3.84 3.54
C ALA A 298 0.01 2.71 4.33
N HIS A 299 -0.79 1.96 5.07
CA HIS A 299 -0.38 0.75 5.76
C HIS A 299 -1.52 -0.29 5.71
N SER A 300 -1.31 -1.48 6.26
CA SER A 300 -2.30 -2.57 6.18
C SER A 300 -3.70 -2.19 6.67
N ALA A 301 -3.81 -1.33 7.69
CA ALA A 301 -5.08 -1.00 8.34
C ALA A 301 -5.60 0.42 8.04
N GLY A 302 -4.96 1.18 7.13
CA GLY A 302 -5.44 2.50 6.77
C GLY A 302 -4.36 3.45 6.23
N ILE A 303 -4.54 4.74 6.50
CA ILE A 303 -3.63 5.80 6.04
C ILE A 303 -3.27 6.71 7.22
N LEU A 304 -1.99 6.97 7.40
CA LEU A 304 -1.47 7.98 8.33
C LEU A 304 -1.28 9.31 7.62
N LYS A 305 -1.59 10.39 8.31
CA LYS A 305 -1.20 11.76 7.98
C LYS A 305 -0.07 12.18 8.90
N VAL A 306 1.08 12.49 8.33
CA VAL A 306 2.31 12.91 9.05
C VAL A 306 2.52 14.40 8.87
N ASP A 307 2.63 15.16 9.95
CA ASP A 307 3.04 16.56 9.93
C ASP A 307 4.58 16.63 9.86
N LEU A 308 5.11 17.07 8.71
CA LEU A 308 6.56 17.07 8.46
C LEU A 308 7.33 18.00 9.38
N LYS A 309 6.72 19.11 9.81
CA LYS A 309 7.39 20.07 10.72
C LYS A 309 7.44 19.54 12.15
N LYS A 310 6.34 18.94 12.62
CA LYS A 310 6.23 18.45 14.01
C LYS A 310 6.82 17.05 14.17
N LYS A 311 6.96 16.30 13.08
CA LYS A 311 7.31 14.86 13.07
C LYS A 311 6.34 14.03 13.92
N THR A 312 5.05 14.33 13.79
CA THR A 312 3.96 13.60 14.44
C THR A 312 3.00 13.07 13.39
N TYR A 313 2.24 12.05 13.73
CA TYR A 313 1.22 11.49 12.82
C TYR A 313 -0.12 11.29 13.51
N THR A 314 -1.15 11.22 12.71
CA THR A 314 -2.51 10.83 13.09
C THR A 314 -3.10 9.94 12.01
N SER A 315 -4.01 9.05 12.35
CA SER A 315 -4.76 8.28 11.35
C SER A 315 -5.72 9.21 10.60
N VAL A 316 -5.82 9.01 9.28
CA VAL A 316 -6.90 9.60 8.48
C VAL A 316 -8.19 8.87 8.85
N ILE A 317 -9.22 9.63 9.23
CA ILE A 317 -10.50 9.08 9.67
C ILE A 317 -11.42 8.91 8.45
N ALA A 318 -12.16 7.81 8.42
CA ALA A 318 -13.22 7.55 7.45
C ALA A 318 -14.47 7.04 8.15
N ASP A 319 -15.62 7.16 7.50
CA ASP A 319 -16.85 6.56 7.99
C ASP A 319 -16.82 5.02 7.80
N ASN A 320 -17.66 4.28 8.51
CA ASN A 320 -17.64 2.81 8.54
C ASN A 320 -17.88 2.15 7.18
N ASN A 321 -18.42 2.86 6.20
CA ASN A 321 -18.63 2.40 4.84
C ASN A 321 -17.47 2.74 3.87
N VAL A 322 -16.32 3.19 4.39
CA VAL A 322 -15.13 3.50 3.60
C VAL A 322 -13.93 2.75 4.18
N SER A 323 -13.32 1.88 3.38
CA SER A 323 -12.06 1.23 3.75
C SER A 323 -10.87 1.96 3.13
N LEU A 324 -9.92 2.35 3.99
CA LEU A 324 -8.64 2.94 3.62
C LEU A 324 -7.49 1.91 3.67
N GLU A 325 -7.80 0.65 3.94
CA GLU A 325 -6.83 -0.43 4.10
C GLU A 325 -6.18 -0.82 2.77
N PHE A 326 -4.96 -1.35 2.86
CA PHE A 326 -4.26 -2.00 1.74
C PHE A 326 -4.13 -1.14 0.48
N CYS A 327 -3.89 0.18 0.63
CA CYS A 327 -3.48 1.00 -0.50
C CYS A 327 -2.02 0.70 -0.84
N ASP A 328 -1.80 0.06 -1.99
CA ASP A 328 -0.48 -0.23 -2.55
C ASP A 328 0.14 1.06 -3.10
N GLY A 329 -0.41 1.65 -4.15
CA GLY A 329 -0.07 3.00 -4.60
C GLY A 329 -0.94 4.06 -3.94
N LEU A 330 -0.35 5.19 -3.52
CA LEU A 330 -1.05 6.33 -2.94
C LEU A 330 -0.57 7.65 -3.56
N TYR A 331 -1.51 8.53 -3.92
CA TYR A 331 -1.22 9.79 -4.61
C TYR A 331 -2.09 10.91 -4.07
N PHE A 332 -1.52 12.10 -3.89
CA PHE A 332 -2.29 13.31 -3.54
C PHE A 332 -2.70 14.04 -4.81
N TYR A 333 -3.98 14.40 -4.92
CA TYR A 333 -4.53 15.09 -6.08
C TYR A 333 -5.71 15.97 -5.70
N LYS A 334 -5.57 17.28 -5.87
CA LYS A 334 -6.66 18.27 -5.66
C LYS A 334 -7.46 17.99 -4.37
N ASN A 335 -6.81 18.09 -3.24
CA ASN A 335 -7.40 17.86 -1.90
C ASN A 335 -8.05 16.48 -1.72
N SER A 336 -7.54 15.48 -2.39
CA SER A 336 -7.98 14.08 -2.28
C SER A 336 -6.78 13.13 -2.36
N LEU A 337 -6.99 11.89 -1.95
CA LEU A 337 -6.05 10.81 -2.15
C LEU A 337 -6.59 9.86 -3.23
N ILE A 338 -5.73 9.44 -4.13
CA ILE A 338 -6.00 8.33 -5.06
C ILE A 338 -5.28 7.12 -4.51
N GLY A 339 -6.02 6.06 -4.21
CA GLY A 339 -5.46 4.81 -3.70
C GLY A 339 -5.72 3.65 -4.65
N ILE A 340 -4.71 2.83 -4.89
CA ILE A 340 -4.85 1.52 -5.55
C ILE A 340 -4.93 0.48 -4.44
N GLN A 341 -6.07 -0.20 -4.33
CA GLN A 341 -6.30 -1.27 -3.35
C GLN A 341 -6.34 -2.61 -4.09
N ASN A 342 -5.41 -3.51 -3.80
CA ASN A 342 -5.21 -4.75 -4.56
C ASN A 342 -5.21 -6.03 -3.71
N SER A 343 -5.82 -6.00 -2.52
CA SER A 343 -5.90 -7.17 -1.64
C SER A 343 -7.20 -7.98 -1.85
N ASN A 344 -8.29 -7.56 -1.21
CA ASN A 344 -9.59 -8.25 -1.29
C ASN A 344 -10.37 -7.88 -2.54
N PHE A 345 -10.10 -6.74 -3.12
CA PHE A 345 -10.55 -6.33 -4.45
C PHE A 345 -9.47 -5.51 -5.13
N ASN A 346 -9.53 -5.50 -6.45
CA ASN A 346 -8.67 -4.67 -7.26
C ASN A 346 -9.46 -3.42 -7.66
N ARG A 347 -9.21 -2.30 -6.97
CA ARG A 347 -9.89 -1.04 -7.28
C ARG A 347 -8.94 0.15 -7.19
N ILE A 348 -9.30 1.19 -7.92
CA ILE A 348 -8.74 2.54 -7.78
C ILE A 348 -9.84 3.41 -7.20
N ALA A 349 -9.59 3.98 -6.04
CA ALA A 349 -10.55 4.83 -5.34
C ALA A 349 -9.98 6.22 -5.12
N ARG A 350 -10.86 7.22 -5.18
CA ARG A 350 -10.57 8.61 -4.80
C ARG A 350 -11.23 8.92 -3.46
N PHE A 351 -10.42 9.33 -2.50
CA PHE A 351 -10.82 9.70 -1.15
C PHE A 351 -10.74 11.22 -1.01
N TYR A 352 -11.88 11.89 -1.05
CA TYR A 352 -11.97 13.34 -0.88
C TYR A 352 -11.75 13.69 0.59
N LEU A 353 -10.84 14.61 0.85
CA LEU A 353 -10.48 14.99 2.20
C LEU A 353 -11.21 16.28 2.63
N ASP A 354 -11.40 16.45 3.93
CA ASP A 354 -11.80 17.71 4.52
C ASP A 354 -10.69 18.76 4.43
N ASN A 355 -10.97 20.01 4.79
CA ASN A 355 -9.99 21.10 4.75
C ASN A 355 -8.80 20.88 5.70
N SER A 356 -8.95 20.06 6.73
CA SER A 356 -7.87 19.69 7.63
C SER A 356 -7.00 18.55 7.11
N LEU A 357 -7.39 17.93 6.00
CA LEU A 357 -6.78 16.75 5.40
C LEU A 357 -6.72 15.54 6.37
N SER A 358 -7.65 15.47 7.32
CA SER A 358 -7.64 14.45 8.37
C SER A 358 -8.83 13.49 8.31
N ARG A 359 -9.86 13.82 7.51
CA ARG A 359 -11.06 12.99 7.36
C ARG A 359 -11.45 12.86 5.90
N VAL A 360 -11.81 11.65 5.51
CA VAL A 360 -12.45 11.36 4.22
C VAL A 360 -13.92 11.77 4.33
N THR A 361 -14.35 12.68 3.45
CA THR A 361 -15.72 13.18 3.38
C THR A 361 -16.56 12.45 2.32
N LYS A 362 -15.90 11.88 1.31
CA LYS A 362 -16.51 11.10 0.22
C LYS A 362 -15.50 10.12 -0.33
N MET A 363 -15.91 8.91 -0.68
CA MET A 363 -15.17 7.99 -1.52
C MET A 363 -15.86 7.84 -2.88
N GLU A 364 -15.05 7.75 -3.92
CA GLU A 364 -15.48 7.46 -5.29
C GLU A 364 -14.64 6.32 -5.86
N VAL A 365 -15.30 5.29 -6.37
CA VAL A 365 -14.62 4.20 -7.07
C VAL A 365 -14.42 4.62 -8.51
N LEU A 366 -13.17 4.86 -8.89
CA LEU A 366 -12.80 5.27 -10.26
C LEU A 366 -12.71 4.07 -11.20
N GLU A 367 -12.22 2.94 -10.70
CA GLU A 367 -12.05 1.69 -11.43
C GLU A 367 -12.19 0.53 -10.46
N ALA A 368 -12.82 -0.58 -10.84
CA ALA A 368 -12.86 -1.78 -10.00
C ALA A 368 -13.06 -3.04 -10.83
N ASN A 369 -12.42 -4.13 -10.40
CA ASN A 369 -12.60 -5.47 -10.97
C ASN A 369 -12.53 -5.49 -12.51
N ASN A 370 -11.70 -4.62 -13.09
CA ASN A 370 -11.49 -4.59 -14.53
C ASN A 370 -10.97 -5.98 -14.97
N PRO A 371 -11.58 -6.61 -16.02
CA PRO A 371 -11.16 -7.93 -16.50
C PRO A 371 -9.69 -8.02 -16.91
N GLU A 372 -9.06 -6.88 -17.25
CA GLU A 372 -7.64 -6.81 -17.59
C GLU A 372 -6.71 -6.82 -16.38
N PHE A 373 -7.23 -6.73 -15.15
CA PHE A 373 -6.39 -6.65 -13.97
C PHE A 373 -5.73 -7.99 -13.63
N ILE A 374 -4.41 -7.94 -13.50
CA ILE A 374 -3.60 -8.98 -12.87
C ILE A 374 -2.74 -8.31 -11.81
N ILE A 375 -3.31 -8.02 -10.66
CA ILE A 375 -2.74 -7.29 -9.53
C ILE A 375 -2.29 -5.88 -9.97
N PRO A 376 -3.20 -4.89 -10.04
CA PRO A 376 -2.80 -3.50 -10.24
C PRO A 376 -2.01 -3.02 -9.01
N THR A 377 -0.89 -2.31 -9.22
CA THR A 377 0.03 -1.93 -8.12
C THR A 377 0.14 -0.43 -7.94
N THR A 378 0.90 0.23 -8.78
CA THR A 378 1.16 1.66 -8.65
C THR A 378 0.81 2.42 -9.92
N GLY A 379 0.86 3.74 -9.84
CA GLY A 379 0.54 4.63 -10.95
C GLY A 379 1.37 5.91 -10.95
N THR A 380 1.01 6.81 -11.83
CA THR A 380 1.57 8.16 -11.90
C THR A 380 0.53 9.13 -12.46
N ILE A 381 0.55 10.37 -11.98
CA ILE A 381 -0.37 11.41 -12.44
C ILE A 381 0.30 12.24 -13.53
N LYS A 382 -0.38 12.41 -14.66
CA LYS A 382 0.00 13.29 -15.77
C LYS A 382 -1.15 14.25 -16.07
N GLY A 383 -1.04 15.47 -15.58
CA GLY A 383 -2.15 16.43 -15.65
C GLY A 383 -3.38 15.93 -14.87
N ASP A 384 -4.49 15.73 -15.58
CA ASP A 384 -5.74 15.19 -15.02
C ASP A 384 -5.97 13.71 -15.40
N GLU A 385 -4.93 13.01 -15.86
CA GLU A 385 -4.96 11.57 -16.15
C GLU A 385 -4.10 10.80 -15.14
N PHE A 386 -4.60 9.66 -14.72
CA PHE A 386 -3.89 8.71 -13.88
C PHE A 386 -3.51 7.47 -14.70
N TYR A 387 -2.22 7.26 -14.90
CA TYR A 387 -1.64 6.09 -15.56
C TYR A 387 -1.26 5.08 -14.51
N PHE A 388 -1.60 3.80 -14.71
CA PHE A 388 -1.33 2.77 -13.70
C PHE A 388 -1.04 1.41 -14.32
N ILE A 389 -0.27 0.61 -13.61
CA ILE A 389 0.06 -0.77 -13.98
C ILE A 389 -1.18 -1.63 -13.71
N ALA A 390 -1.76 -2.21 -14.77
CA ALA A 390 -2.91 -3.11 -14.66
C ALA A 390 -2.49 -4.57 -14.48
N THR A 391 -1.34 -4.97 -15.06
CA THR A 391 -0.84 -6.35 -15.06
C THR A 391 0.57 -6.42 -14.51
N SER A 392 0.71 -6.34 -13.19
CA SER A 392 2.00 -6.50 -12.49
C SER A 392 2.45 -7.95 -12.44
N GLN A 393 1.52 -8.89 -12.30
CA GLN A 393 1.79 -10.33 -12.22
C GLN A 393 2.71 -10.72 -11.04
N LEU A 394 2.62 -10.05 -9.89
CA LEU A 394 3.47 -10.30 -8.71
C LEU A 394 3.43 -11.76 -8.21
N ARG A 395 2.42 -12.54 -8.61
CA ARG A 395 2.27 -13.96 -8.25
C ARG A 395 2.70 -14.90 -9.37
N ALA A 396 3.43 -14.42 -10.39
CA ALA A 396 3.89 -15.23 -11.53
C ALA A 396 5.13 -16.08 -11.17
N PHE A 397 5.13 -16.69 -10.00
CA PHE A 397 6.19 -17.56 -9.51
C PHE A 397 5.62 -18.88 -9.01
N ASP A 398 6.39 -19.96 -9.15
CA ASP A 398 6.05 -21.26 -8.58
C ASP A 398 6.38 -21.34 -7.06
N SER A 399 6.09 -22.47 -6.44
CA SER A 399 6.34 -22.70 -5.00
C SER A 399 7.82 -22.62 -4.60
N ASN A 400 8.74 -22.67 -5.57
CA ASN A 400 10.19 -22.56 -5.36
C ASN A 400 10.70 -21.13 -5.64
N GLY A 401 9.80 -20.18 -5.92
CA GLY A 401 10.15 -18.80 -6.27
C GLY A 401 10.68 -18.62 -7.69
N LYS A 402 10.57 -19.63 -8.56
CA LYS A 402 10.97 -19.55 -9.96
C LYS A 402 9.85 -18.94 -10.78
N ILE A 403 10.19 -18.01 -11.67
CA ILE A 403 9.21 -17.39 -12.56
C ILE A 403 8.52 -18.44 -13.44
N LEU A 404 7.23 -18.29 -13.67
CA LEU A 404 6.45 -19.16 -14.55
C LEU A 404 6.96 -19.09 -16.00
N PRO A 405 6.75 -20.16 -16.81
CA PRO A 405 7.09 -20.15 -18.23
C PRO A 405 6.43 -19.00 -18.97
N GLU A 406 7.09 -18.48 -20.02
CA GLU A 406 6.68 -17.28 -20.76
C GLU A 406 5.25 -17.37 -21.34
N GLU A 407 4.81 -18.54 -21.75
CA GLU A 407 3.47 -18.80 -22.27
C GLU A 407 2.35 -18.60 -21.21
N LYS A 408 2.70 -18.62 -19.93
CA LYS A 408 1.78 -18.32 -18.81
C LYS A 408 1.81 -16.85 -18.38
N LEU A 409 2.78 -16.10 -18.87
CA LEU A 409 2.91 -14.68 -18.59
C LEU A 409 2.13 -13.84 -19.59
N LYS A 410 1.70 -12.67 -19.18
CA LYS A 410 1.01 -11.67 -20.01
C LYS A 410 1.93 -10.48 -20.29
N ASP A 411 1.64 -9.80 -21.38
CA ASP A 411 2.25 -8.50 -21.63
C ASP A 411 1.89 -7.52 -20.49
N VAL A 412 2.77 -6.58 -20.23
CA VAL A 412 2.52 -5.54 -19.23
C VAL A 412 1.59 -4.51 -19.82
N LEU A 413 0.40 -4.39 -19.26
CA LEU A 413 -0.61 -3.43 -19.67
C LEU A 413 -0.60 -2.21 -18.75
N ILE A 414 -0.46 -1.05 -19.33
CA ILE A 414 -0.67 0.24 -18.66
C ILE A 414 -2.00 0.81 -19.12
N LEU A 415 -2.86 1.05 -18.17
CA LEU A 415 -4.15 1.73 -18.36
C LEU A 415 -4.06 3.18 -17.90
N LYS A 416 -4.99 4.00 -18.39
CA LYS A 416 -5.17 5.37 -17.93
C LYS A 416 -6.64 5.70 -17.74
N LEU A 417 -6.93 6.51 -16.74
CA LEU A 417 -8.27 7.05 -16.47
C LEU A 417 -8.20 8.56 -16.18
N LYS A 418 -9.30 9.25 -16.31
CA LYS A 418 -9.43 10.66 -15.99
C LYS A 418 -9.75 10.83 -14.49
N LEU A 419 -9.05 11.77 -13.81
CA LEU A 419 -9.25 12.13 -12.39
C LEU A 419 -10.27 13.26 -12.20
#